data_33a022000c6f3dd9d1b74304745f1b4a
#
_entry.id   33a022000c6f3dd9d1b74304745f1b4a
#
_cell.length_a   1.000
_cell.length_b   1.000
_cell.length_c   1.000
_cell.angle_alpha   90.00
_cell.angle_beta   90.00
_cell.angle_gamma   90.00
#
_symmetry.space_group_name_H-M   'P 1'
#
loop_
_entity.id
_entity.type
_entity.pdbx_description
1 polymer ?
#
loop_
_entity_poly.entity_id
_entity_poly.type
_entity_poly.pdbx_seq_one_letter_code
_entity_poly.pdbx_strand_id
1 'polypeptide(L)'
;MPKLLIVEDDADIVENLSALLEDEGYSVCHASDTKSALNKLQTENIDLVLLDITLPDGNGYSICTAVKRATNAPVIFLTAMTDESSIITGFQLGADDYITKPFKPMELIYRVRNALRKSGKTPSVFQVQDLHIDAAKGIVMKAGSEIILSALEYRLLLVLLNHFGETLSRRDLLHEIWDVTGAGDYVNDNTLTVYIKRLRDKIEADPANPTILKTVRGLGYKIGE
;
A
#
# COMPACT_ATOMS: atom_id res chain seq x y z
N MET A 1 -3.76 12.90 6.39
CA MET A 1 -2.47 12.23 6.36
C MET A 1 -2.54 11.09 7.36
N PRO A 2 -2.47 9.82 6.95
CA PRO A 2 -2.56 8.71 7.86
C PRO A 2 -1.39 8.70 8.85
N LYS A 3 -1.68 8.35 10.12
CA LYS A 3 -0.69 8.29 11.19
C LYS A 3 -0.34 6.85 11.50
N LEU A 4 0.95 6.51 11.38
CA LEU A 4 1.48 5.17 11.58
C LEU A 4 2.22 5.09 12.92
N LEU A 5 2.00 4.01 13.67
CA LEU A 5 2.78 3.70 14.85
C LEU A 5 3.78 2.59 14.52
N ILE A 6 5.06 2.86 14.69
CA ILE A 6 6.12 1.86 14.65
C ILE A 6 6.40 1.40 16.08
N VAL A 7 6.30 0.11 16.34
CA VAL A 7 6.66 -0.51 17.63
C VAL A 7 7.86 -1.41 17.40
N GLU A 8 9.03 -0.94 17.79
CA GLU A 8 10.33 -1.53 17.48
C GLU A 8 11.35 -0.99 18.50
N ASP A 9 12.21 -1.81 19.04
CA ASP A 9 13.25 -1.41 20.01
C ASP A 9 14.60 -1.08 19.36
N ASP A 10 14.84 -1.54 18.13
CA ASP A 10 16.03 -1.21 17.35
C ASP A 10 15.92 0.20 16.74
N ALA A 11 16.75 1.12 17.24
CA ALA A 11 16.73 2.52 16.83
C ALA A 11 17.09 2.71 15.35
N ASP A 12 17.99 1.91 14.79
CA ASP A 12 18.40 2.00 13.38
C ASP A 12 17.25 1.58 12.46
N ILE A 13 16.49 0.54 12.84
CA ILE A 13 15.29 0.13 12.11
C ILE A 13 14.23 1.23 12.17
N VAL A 14 13.99 1.81 13.34
CA VAL A 14 13.01 2.89 13.52
C VAL A 14 13.36 4.11 12.65
N GLU A 15 14.62 4.55 12.66
CA GLU A 15 15.08 5.70 11.87
C GLU A 15 14.85 5.46 10.37
N ASN A 16 15.30 4.31 9.87
CA ASN A 16 15.15 3.95 8.46
C ASN A 16 13.67 3.83 8.04
N LEU A 17 12.84 3.20 8.88
CA LEU A 17 11.40 3.09 8.62
C LEU A 17 10.70 4.43 8.65
N SER A 18 11.04 5.29 9.63
CA SER A 18 10.43 6.61 9.76
C SER A 18 10.73 7.47 8.53
N ALA A 19 12.00 7.56 8.13
CA ALA A 19 12.40 8.30 6.93
C ALA A 19 11.65 7.80 5.68
N LEU A 20 11.63 6.47 5.47
CA LEU A 20 10.96 5.86 4.33
C LEU A 20 9.44 6.16 4.29
N LEU A 21 8.77 6.08 5.44
CA LEU A 21 7.33 6.30 5.52
C LEU A 21 6.96 7.79 5.45
N GLU A 22 7.78 8.67 5.99
CA GLU A 22 7.60 10.13 5.91
C GLU A 22 7.78 10.63 4.48
N ASP A 23 8.76 10.10 3.72
CA ASP A 23 8.93 10.37 2.29
C ASP A 23 7.69 9.95 1.46
N GLU A 24 6.98 8.90 1.90
CA GLU A 24 5.72 8.45 1.30
C GLU A 24 4.49 9.24 1.76
N GLY A 25 4.68 10.29 2.54
CA GLY A 25 3.63 11.19 2.99
C GLY A 25 2.82 10.67 4.18
N TYR A 26 3.34 9.78 5.00
CA TYR A 26 2.73 9.36 6.25
C TYR A 26 3.22 10.20 7.43
N SER A 27 2.42 10.31 8.48
CA SER A 27 2.89 10.79 9.79
C SER A 27 3.31 9.59 10.62
N VAL A 28 4.50 9.64 11.18
CA VAL A 28 5.04 8.51 11.95
C VAL A 28 5.18 8.88 13.43
N CYS A 29 4.84 7.96 14.30
CA CYS A 29 5.23 7.98 15.71
C CYS A 29 5.77 6.60 16.10
N HIS A 30 6.59 6.54 17.15
CA HIS A 30 7.32 5.34 17.49
C HIS A 30 7.20 5.02 18.98
N ALA A 31 7.28 3.73 19.32
CA ALA A 31 7.37 3.19 20.67
C ALA A 31 8.40 2.06 20.70
N SER A 32 9.23 2.03 21.73
CA SER A 32 10.32 1.04 21.89
C SER A 32 9.94 -0.17 22.76
N ASP A 33 8.74 -0.15 23.32
CA ASP A 33 8.29 -1.15 24.29
C ASP A 33 6.76 -1.23 24.32
N THR A 34 6.23 -2.30 24.93
CA THR A 34 4.78 -2.55 25.06
C THR A 34 4.06 -1.42 25.79
N LYS A 35 4.64 -0.90 26.88
CA LYS A 35 4.03 0.12 27.70
C LYS A 35 3.87 1.45 26.96
N SER A 36 4.91 1.90 26.27
CA SER A 36 4.88 3.13 25.47
C SER A 36 3.94 2.99 24.26
N ALA A 37 3.89 1.81 23.64
CA ALA A 37 2.97 1.52 22.55
C ALA A 37 1.50 1.62 22.99
N LEU A 38 1.14 0.97 24.12
CA LEU A 38 -0.22 1.02 24.66
C LEU A 38 -0.62 2.43 25.08
N ASN A 39 0.30 3.24 25.61
CA ASN A 39 0.03 4.64 25.94
C ASN A 39 -0.28 5.46 24.67
N LYS A 40 0.51 5.30 23.62
CA LYS A 40 0.27 5.99 22.34
C LYS A 40 -1.07 5.60 21.70
N LEU A 41 -1.44 4.33 21.75
CA LEU A 41 -2.74 3.85 21.27
C LEU A 41 -3.93 4.47 22.02
N GLN A 42 -3.74 4.89 23.28
CA GLN A 42 -4.78 5.57 24.08
C GLN A 42 -4.81 7.08 23.83
N THR A 43 -3.68 7.69 23.54
CA THR A 43 -3.54 9.16 23.45
C THR A 43 -3.56 9.70 22.02
N GLU A 44 -3.33 8.84 21.03
CA GLU A 44 -3.17 9.23 19.63
C GLU A 44 -4.12 8.43 18.73
N ASN A 45 -4.61 9.08 17.68
CA ASN A 45 -5.40 8.38 16.67
C ASN A 45 -4.45 7.70 15.66
N ILE A 46 -4.25 6.41 15.81
CA ILE A 46 -3.36 5.60 14.97
C ILE A 46 -4.18 4.94 13.85
N ASP A 47 -3.69 5.07 12.61
CA ASP A 47 -4.32 4.53 11.42
C ASP A 47 -3.78 3.16 11.02
N LEU A 48 -2.53 2.83 11.38
CA LEU A 48 -1.89 1.52 11.16
C LEU A 48 -0.75 1.33 12.16
N VAL A 49 -0.51 0.08 12.55
CA VAL A 49 0.59 -0.30 13.44
C VAL A 49 1.55 -1.24 12.70
N LEU A 50 2.83 -0.84 12.62
CA LEU A 50 3.95 -1.72 12.30
C LEU A 50 4.53 -2.22 13.62
N LEU A 51 4.63 -3.52 13.81
CA LEU A 51 4.81 -4.11 15.13
C LEU A 51 5.83 -5.23 15.11
N ASP A 52 6.95 -5.07 15.82
CA ASP A 52 7.82 -6.21 16.09
C ASP A 52 7.15 -7.18 17.09
N ILE A 53 7.38 -8.46 16.87
CA ILE A 53 6.94 -9.51 17.77
C ILE A 53 7.78 -9.53 19.04
N THR A 54 9.09 -9.30 18.92
CA THR A 54 10.04 -9.37 20.03
C THR A 54 10.30 -8.00 20.60
N LEU A 55 9.87 -7.75 21.83
CA LEU A 55 10.05 -6.47 22.51
C LEU A 55 10.71 -6.70 23.88
N PRO A 56 11.45 -5.71 24.42
CA PRO A 56 12.23 -5.88 25.65
C PRO A 56 11.39 -6.14 26.90
N ASP A 57 10.14 -5.70 26.91
CA ASP A 57 9.22 -5.82 28.06
C ASP A 57 8.04 -6.78 27.82
N GLY A 58 8.04 -7.51 26.69
CA GLY A 58 6.95 -8.40 26.34
C GLY A 58 7.00 -8.93 24.91
N ASN A 59 5.83 -9.10 24.30
CA ASN A 59 5.71 -9.51 22.93
C ASN A 59 4.63 -8.70 22.17
N GLY A 60 4.80 -8.55 20.89
CA GLY A 60 3.89 -7.81 20.02
C GLY A 60 2.48 -8.39 19.94
N TYR A 61 2.28 -9.67 20.25
CA TYR A 61 0.95 -10.30 20.21
C TYR A 61 -0.03 -9.64 21.18
N SER A 62 0.44 -9.21 22.36
CA SER A 62 -0.38 -8.50 23.35
C SER A 62 -0.83 -7.13 22.83
N ILE A 63 0.06 -6.42 22.14
CA ILE A 63 -0.26 -5.13 21.49
C ILE A 63 -1.24 -5.34 20.35
N CYS A 64 -1.01 -6.33 19.48
CA CYS A 64 -1.94 -6.68 18.40
C CYS A 64 -3.37 -6.90 18.95
N THR A 65 -3.49 -7.72 20.00
CA THR A 65 -4.78 -7.97 20.65
C THR A 65 -5.41 -6.69 21.20
N ALA A 66 -4.61 -5.79 21.81
CA ALA A 66 -5.11 -4.52 22.33
C ALA A 66 -5.58 -3.59 21.21
N VAL A 67 -4.82 -3.48 20.10
CA VAL A 67 -5.20 -2.70 18.91
C VAL A 67 -6.53 -3.20 18.35
N LYS A 68 -6.67 -4.52 18.15
CA LYS A 68 -7.88 -5.12 17.57
C LYS A 68 -9.12 -5.02 18.46
N ARG A 69 -8.94 -4.90 19.75
CA ARG A 69 -10.05 -4.67 20.69
C ARG A 69 -10.48 -3.19 20.75
N ALA A 70 -9.54 -2.28 20.63
CA ALA A 70 -9.78 -0.85 20.85
C ALA A 70 -10.05 -0.08 19.54
N THR A 71 -9.54 -0.56 18.41
CA THR A 71 -9.55 0.16 17.13
C THR A 71 -9.77 -0.78 15.95
N ASN A 72 -10.04 -0.18 14.77
CA ASN A 72 -10.04 -0.89 13.49
C ASN A 72 -8.70 -0.72 12.73
N ALA A 73 -7.65 -0.23 13.41
CA ALA A 73 -6.36 -0.04 12.78
C ALA A 73 -5.77 -1.39 12.35
N PRO A 74 -5.29 -1.52 11.10
CA PRO A 74 -4.56 -2.70 10.68
C PRO A 74 -3.24 -2.82 11.42
N VAL A 75 -2.83 -4.07 11.65
CA VAL A 75 -1.57 -4.44 12.28
C VAL A 75 -0.77 -5.28 11.29
N ILE A 76 0.45 -4.83 11.00
CA ILE A 76 1.43 -5.56 10.21
C ILE A 76 2.59 -5.92 11.12
N PHE A 77 2.87 -7.21 11.27
CA PHE A 77 4.04 -7.64 12.02
C PHE A 77 5.33 -7.48 11.22
N LEU A 78 6.35 -6.94 11.86
CA LEU A 78 7.75 -6.96 11.38
C LEU A 78 8.50 -8.00 12.20
N THR A 79 9.00 -9.07 11.60
CA THR A 79 9.56 -10.17 12.38
C THR A 79 10.77 -10.82 11.73
N ALA A 80 11.75 -11.18 12.54
CA ALA A 80 12.83 -12.08 12.13
C ALA A 80 12.40 -13.57 12.15
N MET A 81 11.23 -13.87 12.72
CA MET A 81 10.72 -15.23 12.82
C MET A 81 10.11 -15.66 11.48
N THR A 82 10.60 -16.75 10.94
CA THR A 82 10.12 -17.37 9.69
C THR A 82 9.36 -18.67 9.93
N ASP A 83 9.18 -19.06 11.21
CA ASP A 83 8.48 -20.29 11.55
C ASP A 83 6.96 -20.14 11.35
N GLU A 84 6.38 -21.14 10.73
CA GLU A 84 4.98 -21.17 10.34
C GLU A 84 4.02 -21.03 11.53
N SER A 85 4.39 -21.52 12.71
CA SER A 85 3.59 -21.45 13.92
C SER A 85 3.41 -20.02 14.43
N SER A 86 4.46 -19.21 14.39
CA SER A 86 4.42 -17.80 14.79
C SER A 86 3.56 -16.96 13.84
N ILE A 87 3.65 -17.23 12.54
CA ILE A 87 2.84 -16.58 11.52
C ILE A 87 1.35 -16.90 11.71
N ILE A 88 1.02 -18.18 11.91
CA ILE A 88 -0.37 -18.63 12.14
C ILE A 88 -0.94 -17.98 13.41
N THR A 89 -0.16 -17.94 14.49
CA THR A 89 -0.57 -17.32 15.76
C THR A 89 -0.94 -15.85 15.56
N GLY A 90 -0.14 -15.08 14.83
CA GLY A 90 -0.42 -13.68 14.58
C GLY A 90 -1.70 -13.45 13.76
N PHE A 91 -1.94 -14.24 12.72
CA PHE A 91 -3.20 -14.17 11.97
C PHE A 91 -4.41 -14.55 12.82
N GLN A 92 -4.29 -15.54 13.71
CA GLN A 92 -5.36 -15.90 14.66
C GLN A 92 -5.69 -14.77 15.64
N LEU A 93 -4.71 -13.93 15.99
CA LEU A 93 -4.89 -12.74 16.82
C LEU A 93 -5.43 -11.52 16.05
N GLY A 94 -5.63 -11.65 14.75
CA GLY A 94 -6.24 -10.64 13.90
C GLY A 94 -5.25 -9.71 13.19
N ALA A 95 -3.97 -10.08 13.08
CA ALA A 95 -3.02 -9.36 12.24
C ALA A 95 -3.48 -9.35 10.77
N ASP A 96 -3.25 -8.24 10.08
CA ASP A 96 -3.66 -8.06 8.69
C ASP A 96 -2.59 -8.53 7.71
N ASP A 97 -1.31 -8.47 8.11
CA ASP A 97 -0.18 -8.92 7.30
C ASP A 97 1.08 -9.19 8.13
N TYR A 98 2.10 -9.77 7.47
CA TYR A 98 3.41 -10.10 8.00
C TYR A 98 4.51 -9.67 7.03
N ILE A 99 5.60 -9.11 7.56
CA ILE A 99 6.80 -8.77 6.81
C ILE A 99 8.01 -9.34 7.54
N THR A 100 8.78 -10.17 6.84
CA THR A 100 10.00 -10.76 7.40
C THR A 100 11.18 -9.81 7.29
N LYS A 101 11.97 -9.69 8.37
CA LYS A 101 13.25 -8.97 8.37
C LYS A 101 14.36 -9.85 7.77
N PRO A 102 15.27 -9.34 6.90
CA PRO A 102 15.29 -7.98 6.34
C PRO A 102 14.24 -7.81 5.24
N PHE A 103 13.54 -6.69 5.24
CA PHE A 103 12.49 -6.38 4.27
C PHE A 103 12.97 -5.41 3.18
N LYS A 104 12.36 -5.53 2.01
CA LYS A 104 12.58 -4.58 0.92
C LYS A 104 11.70 -3.34 1.15
N PRO A 105 12.24 -2.10 1.00
CA PRO A 105 11.49 -0.87 1.20
C PRO A 105 10.16 -0.83 0.43
N MET A 106 10.17 -1.15 -0.86
CA MET A 106 8.98 -1.14 -1.70
C MET A 106 7.93 -2.17 -1.30
N GLU A 107 8.35 -3.34 -0.81
CA GLU A 107 7.43 -4.35 -0.27
C GLU A 107 6.68 -3.82 0.95
N LEU A 108 7.39 -3.19 1.89
CA LEU A 108 6.80 -2.59 3.08
C LEU A 108 5.78 -1.52 2.71
N ILE A 109 6.14 -0.57 1.84
CA ILE A 109 5.24 0.50 1.38
C ILE A 109 3.97 -0.08 0.75
N TYR A 110 4.12 -1.07 -0.14
CA TYR A 110 2.98 -1.73 -0.77
C TYR A 110 2.03 -2.37 0.26
N ARG A 111 2.56 -3.07 1.26
CA ARG A 111 1.75 -3.72 2.31
C ARG A 111 1.06 -2.70 3.21
N VAL A 112 1.75 -1.62 3.59
CA VAL A 112 1.17 -0.51 4.35
C VAL A 112 0.01 0.13 3.58
N ARG A 113 0.21 0.49 2.31
CA ARG A 113 -0.85 1.04 1.44
C ARG A 113 -2.05 0.10 1.34
N ASN A 114 -1.81 -1.19 1.14
CA ASN A 114 -2.87 -2.21 1.06
C ASN A 114 -3.68 -2.32 2.36
N ALA A 115 -3.00 -2.35 3.50
CA ALA A 115 -3.65 -2.46 4.80
C ALA A 115 -4.51 -1.22 5.11
N LEU A 116 -3.99 -0.02 4.86
CA LEU A 116 -4.72 1.24 5.00
C LEU A 116 -5.95 1.31 4.07
N ARG A 117 -5.83 0.83 2.84
CA ARG A 117 -6.95 0.76 1.91
C ARG A 117 -8.05 -0.17 2.40
N LYS A 118 -7.70 -1.38 2.85
CA LYS A 118 -8.66 -2.37 3.38
C LYS A 118 -9.40 -1.86 4.62
N SER A 119 -8.73 -1.07 5.46
CA SER A 119 -9.33 -0.49 6.67
C SER A 119 -10.17 0.77 6.41
N GLY A 120 -10.28 1.22 5.15
CA GLY A 120 -11.01 2.43 4.78
C GLY A 120 -10.32 3.74 5.16
N LYS A 121 -9.05 3.70 5.53
CA LYS A 121 -8.24 4.87 5.93
C LYS A 121 -7.63 5.63 4.75
N THR A 122 -7.63 5.03 3.57
CA THR A 122 -7.33 5.71 2.30
C THR A 122 -8.59 5.71 1.42
N PRO A 123 -8.75 6.69 0.54
CA PRO A 123 -9.91 6.73 -0.35
C PRO A 123 -10.00 5.43 -1.15
N SER A 124 -11.12 4.74 -1.01
CA SER A 124 -11.46 3.59 -1.87
C SER A 124 -12.20 4.04 -3.14
N VAL A 125 -12.62 5.30 -3.18
CA VAL A 125 -13.33 5.89 -4.31
C VAL A 125 -12.47 6.99 -4.90
N PHE A 126 -12.16 6.84 -6.18
CA PHE A 126 -11.42 7.83 -6.96
C PHE A 126 -12.34 8.42 -8.02
N GLN A 127 -12.20 9.72 -8.28
CA GLN A 127 -12.87 10.38 -9.37
C GLN A 127 -11.86 11.19 -10.18
N VAL A 128 -11.78 10.91 -11.47
CA VAL A 128 -10.91 11.62 -12.42
C VAL A 128 -11.75 11.96 -13.65
N GLN A 129 -12.14 13.21 -13.79
CA GLN A 129 -13.09 13.64 -14.81
C GLN A 129 -14.42 12.86 -14.71
N ASP A 130 -14.79 12.14 -15.76
CA ASP A 130 -15.99 11.27 -15.82
C ASP A 130 -15.71 9.80 -15.47
N LEU A 131 -14.49 9.48 -15.00
CA LEU A 131 -14.10 8.16 -14.52
C LEU A 131 -14.31 8.08 -13.01
N HIS A 132 -15.12 7.14 -12.55
CA HIS A 132 -15.36 6.85 -11.14
C HIS A 132 -14.92 5.44 -10.82
N ILE A 133 -14.08 5.25 -9.81
CA ILE A 133 -13.53 3.96 -9.42
C ILE A 133 -13.86 3.71 -7.96
N ASP A 134 -14.60 2.65 -7.66
CA ASP A 134 -14.78 2.12 -6.30
C ASP A 134 -13.82 0.93 -6.13
N ALA A 135 -12.64 1.21 -5.59
CA ALA A 135 -11.60 0.18 -5.43
C ALA A 135 -11.96 -0.89 -4.39
N ALA A 136 -12.87 -0.57 -3.44
CA ALA A 136 -13.35 -1.55 -2.47
C ALA A 136 -14.27 -2.59 -3.11
N LYS A 137 -15.06 -2.17 -4.11
CA LYS A 137 -15.98 -3.06 -4.84
C LYS A 137 -15.40 -3.59 -6.14
N GLY A 138 -14.26 -3.07 -6.60
CA GLY A 138 -13.69 -3.43 -7.90
C GLY A 138 -14.46 -2.87 -9.10
N ILE A 139 -15.29 -1.84 -8.89
CA ILE A 139 -16.16 -1.26 -9.91
C ILE A 139 -15.47 -0.04 -10.55
N VAL A 140 -15.49 0.02 -11.87
CA VAL A 140 -15.01 1.16 -12.65
C VAL A 140 -16.15 1.64 -13.56
N MET A 141 -16.53 2.92 -13.41
CA MET A 141 -17.56 3.59 -14.18
C MET A 141 -16.95 4.66 -15.07
N LYS A 142 -17.34 4.73 -16.33
CA LYS A 142 -16.96 5.78 -17.29
C LYS A 142 -18.23 6.41 -17.84
N ALA A 143 -18.37 7.74 -17.69
CA ALA A 143 -19.55 8.48 -18.13
C ALA A 143 -20.89 7.84 -17.67
N GLY A 144 -20.92 7.33 -16.42
CA GLY A 144 -22.11 6.70 -15.82
C GLY A 144 -22.37 5.24 -16.24
N SER A 145 -21.51 4.64 -17.08
CA SER A 145 -21.60 3.23 -17.48
C SER A 145 -20.44 2.42 -16.90
N GLU A 146 -20.73 1.21 -16.43
CA GLU A 146 -19.69 0.30 -15.95
C GLU A 146 -18.81 -0.18 -17.10
N ILE A 147 -17.51 -0.14 -16.93
CA ILE A 147 -16.53 -0.68 -17.88
C ILE A 147 -15.78 -1.86 -17.28
N ILE A 148 -15.58 -2.89 -18.09
CA ILE A 148 -14.88 -4.10 -17.65
C ILE A 148 -13.41 -3.98 -18.02
N LEU A 149 -12.57 -4.00 -16.99
CA LEU A 149 -11.12 -4.08 -17.11
C LEU A 149 -10.63 -5.51 -16.86
N SER A 150 -9.62 -5.95 -17.60
CA SER A 150 -8.89 -7.17 -17.22
C SER A 150 -8.14 -6.96 -15.90
N ALA A 151 -7.73 -8.04 -15.24
CA ALA A 151 -7.03 -7.96 -13.96
C ALA A 151 -5.76 -7.06 -14.02
N LEU A 152 -5.00 -7.13 -15.13
CA LEU A 152 -3.80 -6.30 -15.30
C LEU A 152 -4.12 -4.84 -15.62
N GLU A 153 -5.15 -4.57 -16.43
CA GLU A 153 -5.62 -3.20 -16.70
C GLU A 153 -6.13 -2.53 -15.42
N TYR A 154 -6.91 -3.27 -14.62
CA TYR A 154 -7.40 -2.77 -13.34
C TYR A 154 -6.26 -2.51 -12.36
N ARG A 155 -5.28 -3.41 -12.27
CA ARG A 155 -4.10 -3.23 -11.43
C ARG A 155 -3.27 -2.03 -11.85
N LEU A 156 -3.02 -1.87 -13.16
CA LEU A 156 -2.33 -0.70 -13.72
C LEU A 156 -3.06 0.61 -13.37
N LEU A 157 -4.39 0.61 -13.49
CA LEU A 157 -5.21 1.77 -13.10
C LEU A 157 -5.06 2.10 -11.62
N LEU A 158 -5.14 1.10 -10.74
CA LEU A 158 -4.99 1.31 -9.29
C LEU A 158 -3.60 1.80 -8.89
N VAL A 159 -2.54 1.27 -9.49
CA VAL A 159 -1.17 1.74 -9.26
C VAL A 159 -1.07 3.22 -9.58
N LEU A 160 -1.53 3.63 -10.76
CA LEU A 160 -1.50 5.02 -11.19
C LEU A 160 -2.39 5.95 -10.32
N LEU A 161 -3.52 5.47 -9.85
CA LEU A 161 -4.42 6.23 -8.96
C LEU A 161 -3.86 6.39 -7.55
N ASN A 162 -3.13 5.40 -7.04
CA ASN A 162 -2.44 5.52 -5.75
C ASN A 162 -1.32 6.57 -5.77
N HIS A 163 -0.81 6.88 -6.96
CA HIS A 163 0.17 7.94 -7.23
C HIS A 163 -0.45 9.10 -8.04
N PHE A 164 -1.67 9.48 -7.65
CA PHE A 164 -2.42 10.53 -8.36
C PHE A 164 -1.64 11.84 -8.42
N GLY A 165 -1.43 12.37 -9.63
CA GLY A 165 -0.66 13.59 -9.88
C GLY A 165 0.86 13.38 -9.99
N GLU A 166 1.37 12.21 -9.63
CA GLU A 166 2.79 11.87 -9.73
C GLU A 166 3.12 11.18 -11.07
N THR A 167 4.35 11.35 -11.53
CA THR A 167 4.84 10.66 -12.72
C THR A 167 5.58 9.39 -12.30
N LEU A 168 5.00 8.24 -12.63
CA LEU A 168 5.66 6.95 -12.43
C LEU A 168 6.51 6.58 -13.64
N SER A 169 7.76 6.17 -13.38
CA SER A 169 8.63 5.68 -14.43
C SER A 169 8.11 4.35 -14.99
N ARG A 170 8.54 4.02 -16.22
CA ARG A 170 8.19 2.71 -16.81
C ARG A 170 8.69 1.54 -15.96
N ARG A 171 9.87 1.70 -15.36
CA ARG A 171 10.47 0.70 -14.47
C ARG A 171 9.65 0.50 -13.21
N ASP A 172 9.22 1.59 -12.56
CA ASP A 172 8.42 1.52 -11.34
C ASP A 172 7.06 0.86 -11.61
N LEU A 173 6.41 1.23 -12.72
CA LEU A 173 5.16 0.59 -13.16
C LEU A 173 5.33 -0.91 -13.42
N LEU A 174 6.39 -1.30 -14.11
CA LEU A 174 6.70 -2.72 -14.35
C LEU A 174 6.91 -3.45 -13.03
N HIS A 175 7.69 -2.89 -12.13
CA HIS A 175 7.95 -3.45 -10.82
C HIS A 175 6.66 -3.61 -10.00
N GLU A 176 5.85 -2.56 -9.84
CA GLU A 176 4.62 -2.61 -9.06
C GLU A 176 3.55 -3.55 -9.62
N ILE A 177 3.51 -3.73 -10.94
CA ILE A 177 2.48 -4.56 -11.59
C ILE A 177 2.88 -6.03 -11.65
N TRP A 178 4.15 -6.37 -11.87
CA TRP A 178 4.57 -7.74 -12.16
C TRP A 178 5.42 -8.42 -11.08
N ASP A 179 6.15 -7.69 -10.23
CA ASP A 179 6.99 -8.29 -9.18
C ASP A 179 6.18 -9.10 -8.15
N VAL A 180 4.95 -8.68 -7.89
CA VAL A 180 4.03 -9.40 -6.97
C VAL A 180 3.56 -10.75 -7.54
N THR A 181 3.72 -10.98 -8.84
CA THR A 181 3.31 -12.24 -9.50
C THR A 181 4.46 -13.20 -9.73
N GLY A 182 5.70 -12.84 -9.36
CA GLY A 182 6.90 -13.64 -9.63
C GLY A 182 7.27 -13.71 -11.11
N ALA A 183 6.62 -12.94 -11.98
CA ALA A 183 6.83 -12.93 -13.43
C ALA A 183 7.73 -11.77 -13.90
N GLY A 184 8.37 -11.05 -12.96
CA GLY A 184 9.11 -9.81 -13.24
C GLY A 184 10.23 -9.91 -14.27
N ASP A 185 10.87 -11.06 -14.38
CA ASP A 185 12.01 -11.27 -15.29
C ASP A 185 11.63 -11.44 -16.77
N TYR A 186 10.34 -11.60 -17.11
CA TYR A 186 9.88 -11.88 -18.47
C TYR A 186 9.04 -10.77 -19.11
N VAL A 187 8.74 -9.69 -18.37
CA VAL A 187 7.88 -8.61 -18.87
C VAL A 187 8.75 -7.44 -19.33
N ASN A 188 8.66 -7.15 -20.63
CA ASN A 188 9.42 -6.07 -21.25
C ASN A 188 8.59 -4.77 -21.41
N ASP A 189 9.28 -3.71 -21.74
CA ASP A 189 8.71 -2.37 -21.99
C ASP A 189 7.57 -2.35 -23.03
N ASN A 190 7.58 -3.27 -24.00
CA ASN A 190 6.54 -3.38 -25.01
C ASN A 190 5.21 -3.83 -24.40
N THR A 191 5.26 -4.72 -23.40
CA THR A 191 4.07 -5.21 -22.68
C THR A 191 3.37 -4.07 -21.95
N LEU A 192 4.11 -3.22 -21.23
CA LEU A 192 3.53 -2.05 -20.56
C LEU A 192 2.85 -1.11 -21.58
N THR A 193 3.51 -0.84 -22.72
CA THR A 193 2.94 0.01 -23.77
C THR A 193 1.60 -0.52 -24.29
N VAL A 194 1.48 -1.85 -24.45
CA VAL A 194 0.22 -2.49 -24.88
C VAL A 194 -0.86 -2.30 -23.83
N TYR A 195 -0.57 -2.47 -22.53
CA TYR A 195 -1.56 -2.30 -21.46
C TYR A 195 -1.95 -0.82 -21.27
N ILE A 196 -1.03 0.10 -21.38
CA ILE A 196 -1.32 1.54 -21.41
C ILE A 196 -2.30 1.86 -22.54
N LYS A 197 -2.04 1.35 -23.74
CA LYS A 197 -2.94 1.55 -24.88
C LYS A 197 -4.34 0.97 -24.60
N ARG A 198 -4.41 -0.30 -24.18
CA ARG A 198 -5.70 -0.96 -23.88
C ARG A 198 -6.48 -0.25 -22.78
N LEU A 199 -5.78 0.24 -21.76
CA LEU A 199 -6.43 1.01 -20.69
C LEU A 199 -6.98 2.32 -21.24
N ARG A 200 -6.21 3.06 -22.06
CA ARG A 200 -6.67 4.29 -22.72
C ARG A 200 -7.90 4.04 -23.61
N ASP A 201 -7.90 2.98 -24.38
CA ASP A 201 -9.03 2.60 -25.25
C ASP A 201 -10.34 2.44 -24.46
N LYS A 202 -10.26 2.22 -23.14
CA LYS A 202 -11.42 2.03 -22.25
C LYS A 202 -11.77 3.26 -21.41
N ILE A 203 -10.76 4.03 -20.97
CA ILE A 203 -10.99 5.12 -20.01
C ILE A 203 -10.96 6.53 -20.64
N GLU A 204 -10.35 6.70 -21.80
CA GLU A 204 -10.29 7.99 -22.48
C GLU A 204 -11.51 8.22 -23.39
N ALA A 205 -11.85 9.47 -23.58
CA ALA A 205 -12.82 9.85 -24.62
C ALA A 205 -12.17 9.80 -26.02
N ASP A 206 -10.89 10.21 -26.11
CA ASP A 206 -10.04 10.08 -27.29
C ASP A 206 -8.69 9.46 -26.91
N PRO A 207 -8.50 8.16 -27.18
CA PRO A 207 -7.24 7.47 -26.84
C PRO A 207 -6.00 8.03 -27.55
N ALA A 208 -6.16 8.72 -28.67
CA ALA A 208 -5.06 9.37 -29.39
C ALA A 208 -4.58 10.66 -28.70
N ASN A 209 -5.50 11.36 -28.02
CA ASN A 209 -5.24 12.56 -27.24
C ASN A 209 -5.64 12.37 -25.77
N PRO A 210 -4.92 11.53 -25.01
CA PRO A 210 -5.32 11.13 -23.67
C PRO A 210 -5.25 12.29 -22.67
N THR A 211 -6.32 12.46 -21.90
CA THR A 211 -6.46 13.52 -20.89
C THR A 211 -6.43 12.99 -19.46
N ILE A 212 -6.79 11.72 -19.25
CA ILE A 212 -6.79 11.04 -17.95
C ILE A 212 -5.42 10.40 -17.71
N LEU A 213 -4.98 9.51 -18.61
CA LEU A 213 -3.71 8.78 -18.49
C LEU A 213 -2.69 9.39 -19.46
N LYS A 214 -1.91 10.34 -18.95
CA LYS A 214 -0.96 11.14 -19.73
C LYS A 214 0.40 10.43 -19.88
N THR A 215 1.08 10.66 -21.01
CA THR A 215 2.49 10.31 -21.18
C THR A 215 3.35 11.51 -20.85
N VAL A 216 4.29 11.35 -19.91
CA VAL A 216 5.35 12.33 -19.66
C VAL A 216 6.59 11.87 -20.40
N ARG A 217 6.90 12.55 -21.53
CA ARG A 217 7.98 12.14 -22.45
C ARG A 217 9.31 11.98 -21.71
N GLY A 218 9.97 10.85 -21.92
CA GLY A 218 11.25 10.52 -21.31
C GLY A 218 11.19 10.12 -19.82
N LEU A 219 10.04 10.28 -19.14
CA LEU A 219 9.88 9.97 -17.71
C LEU A 219 8.94 8.79 -17.48
N GLY A 220 7.74 8.78 -18.06
CA GLY A 220 6.80 7.69 -17.80
C GLY A 220 5.34 8.08 -18.05
N TYR A 221 4.47 7.69 -17.11
CA TYR A 221 3.03 7.93 -17.20
C TYR A 221 2.48 8.50 -15.89
N LYS A 222 1.38 9.27 -15.99
CA LYS A 222 0.66 9.79 -14.82
C LYS A 222 -0.85 9.83 -15.05
N ILE A 223 -1.62 9.78 -13.96
CA ILE A 223 -3.04 10.13 -13.91
C ILE A 223 -3.19 11.40 -13.08
N GLY A 224 -4.05 12.31 -13.55
CA GLY A 224 -4.27 13.62 -12.94
C GLY A 224 -3.47 14.75 -13.58
N GLU A 225 -3.54 15.92 -12.98
CA GLU A 225 -2.90 17.15 -13.46
C GLU A 225 -1.40 17.19 -13.19
#